data_1f6fc10f30a59706cef389dc3017662f
#
_entry.id   1f6fc10f30a59706cef389dc3017662f
#
_cell.length_a   1.000
_cell.length_b   1.000
_cell.length_c   1.000
_cell.angle_alpha   90.00
_cell.angle_beta   90.00
_cell.angle_gamma   90.00
#
_symmetry.space_group_name_H-M   'P 1'
#
loop_
_entity.id
_entity.type
_entity.pdbx_description
1 polymer ?
#
loop_
_entity_poly.entity_id
_entity_poly.type
_entity_poly.pdbx_seq_one_letter_code
_entity_poly.pdbx_strand_id
1 'polypeptide(L)'
;MALGFPNSNGGRTTDSALFHALGNAFVGSWISGFRVRQASPVGMNVLIGGESGVPDDLLVRDAMSATFPVSNLSTQPVQASVTTANSANPRIDAVVIYIDTNVAASQAVANNENRTKAVVVPGTPATNPSAPTPSQIKAKIGTSNPYEVIAEIRVNAGTTTILDSVITDRRNPATLADGRINRAEMFKNGVIGSDALGNDIVLPRHLNSPSLLAFSADGVSQSVTGNILVQTGWVQFWGNSTKRQPVPVVFPKQFKQVFSMTPTLIGYKMGQKATSISEFNQVIGSGLNIESGVVTNTGTTLNASTTGIFGGAWHGISWVAIGTV
;
A
#
# COMPACT_ATOMS: atom_id res chain seq x y z
N MET A 1 -23.72 19.30 20.08
CA MET A 1 -23.23 18.19 19.21
C MET A 1 -23.31 18.72 17.79
N ALA A 2 -22.25 18.69 17.04
CA ALA A 2 -22.19 19.27 15.69
C ALA A 2 -21.83 18.23 14.61
N LEU A 3 -22.40 17.01 14.73
CA LEU A 3 -22.38 16.07 13.61
C LEU A 3 -23.40 16.54 12.58
N GLY A 4 -22.99 16.56 11.31
CA GLY A 4 -23.84 16.97 10.22
C GLY A 4 -23.42 16.39 8.89
N PHE A 5 -24.23 16.58 7.88
CA PHE A 5 -23.90 16.34 6.49
C PHE A 5 -24.30 17.54 5.63
N PRO A 6 -23.65 17.79 4.50
CA PRO A 6 -23.93 18.93 3.67
C PRO A 6 -25.42 19.04 3.34
N ASN A 7 -25.98 20.24 3.49
CA ASN A 7 -27.32 20.56 3.04
C ASN A 7 -27.19 21.50 1.85
N SER A 8 -27.63 21.08 0.67
CA SER A 8 -27.78 22.02 -0.42
C SER A 8 -28.96 22.93 -0.12
N ASN A 9 -28.78 24.23 -0.26
CA ASN A 9 -29.82 25.22 -0.09
C ASN A 9 -31.08 24.85 -0.89
N GLY A 10 -32.09 24.29 -0.20
CA GLY A 10 -33.39 24.04 -0.75
C GLY A 10 -33.73 22.60 -1.12
N GLY A 11 -33.02 21.59 -0.63
CA GLY A 11 -33.44 20.17 -0.65
C GLY A 11 -33.90 19.67 -2.02
N ARG A 12 -33.03 19.69 -3.02
CA ARG A 12 -33.42 19.31 -4.37
C ARG A 12 -32.65 18.08 -4.89
N THR A 13 -33.26 17.43 -5.88
CA THR A 13 -32.87 16.19 -6.58
C THR A 13 -31.39 16.02 -6.96
N THR A 14 -30.64 17.10 -7.05
CA THR A 14 -29.17 17.09 -7.28
C THR A 14 -28.41 16.41 -6.15
N ASP A 15 -28.87 16.44 -4.93
CA ASP A 15 -28.18 15.86 -3.77
C ASP A 15 -28.26 14.35 -3.80
N SER A 16 -29.40 13.79 -4.20
CA SER A 16 -29.55 12.34 -4.32
C SER A 16 -28.57 11.76 -5.34
N ALA A 17 -28.42 12.41 -6.50
CA ALA A 17 -27.48 11.95 -7.52
C ALA A 17 -26.02 12.02 -7.03
N LEU A 18 -25.65 13.08 -6.31
CA LEU A 18 -24.30 13.20 -5.72
C LEU A 18 -24.06 12.11 -4.67
N PHE A 19 -25.02 11.85 -3.78
CA PHE A 19 -24.89 10.84 -2.74
C PHE A 19 -24.82 9.41 -3.32
N HIS A 20 -25.56 9.13 -4.38
CA HIS A 20 -25.42 7.87 -5.11
C HIS A 20 -24.08 7.77 -5.82
N ALA A 21 -23.57 8.84 -6.43
CA ALA A 21 -22.26 8.86 -7.07
C ALA A 21 -21.14 8.59 -6.05
N LEU A 22 -21.20 9.19 -4.85
CA LEU A 22 -20.28 8.89 -3.76
C LEU A 22 -20.37 7.42 -3.32
N GLY A 23 -21.58 6.87 -3.20
CA GLY A 23 -21.80 5.47 -2.87
C GLY A 23 -21.16 4.49 -3.87
N ASN A 24 -21.17 4.85 -5.13
CA ASN A 24 -20.57 4.05 -6.20
C ASN A 24 -19.06 4.27 -6.34
N ALA A 25 -18.55 5.42 -5.89
CA ALA A 25 -17.13 5.75 -5.99
C ALA A 25 -16.27 5.08 -4.90
N PHE A 26 -16.85 4.78 -3.73
CA PHE A 26 -16.12 4.25 -2.59
C PHE A 26 -16.70 2.93 -2.07
N VAL A 27 -15.81 2.04 -1.60
CA VAL A 27 -16.13 0.90 -0.74
C VAL A 27 -15.61 1.23 0.66
N GLY A 28 -16.30 0.78 1.72
CA GLY A 28 -16.00 1.22 3.09
C GLY A 28 -16.62 2.57 3.40
N SER A 29 -16.46 3.03 4.63
CA SER A 29 -17.20 4.18 5.16
C SER A 29 -16.32 5.22 5.85
N TRP A 30 -15.19 4.83 6.43
CA TRP A 30 -14.34 5.73 7.21
C TRP A 30 -13.32 6.46 6.33
N ILE A 31 -13.32 7.80 6.39
CA ILE A 31 -12.36 8.67 5.70
C ILE A 31 -11.26 9.10 6.66
N SER A 32 -11.64 9.68 7.82
CA SER A 32 -10.70 10.16 8.83
C SER A 32 -11.36 10.29 10.21
N GLY A 33 -10.56 10.34 11.25
CA GLY A 33 -11.01 10.63 12.62
C GLY A 33 -12.08 9.66 13.15
N PHE A 34 -13.08 10.16 13.85
CA PHE A 34 -14.15 9.40 14.49
C PHE A 34 -13.70 8.26 15.40
N ARG A 35 -12.49 8.38 15.97
CA ARG A 35 -11.99 7.40 16.92
C ARG A 35 -12.87 7.40 18.17
N VAL A 36 -13.24 6.21 18.63
CA VAL A 36 -13.94 6.03 19.90
C VAL A 36 -12.88 5.79 20.98
N ARG A 37 -12.99 6.53 22.10
CA ARG A 37 -12.06 6.45 23.22
C ARG A 37 -12.76 6.63 24.55
N GLN A 38 -12.10 6.26 25.65
CA GLN A 38 -12.60 6.50 27.00
C GLN A 38 -12.87 7.98 27.26
N ALA A 39 -13.84 8.28 28.08
CA ALA A 39 -14.12 9.65 28.51
C ALA A 39 -13.11 10.15 29.55
N SER A 40 -13.02 11.46 29.71
CA SER A 40 -12.29 12.10 30.80
C SER A 40 -13.20 13.12 31.52
N PRO A 41 -13.54 12.88 32.78
CA PRO A 41 -13.20 11.72 33.64
C PRO A 41 -13.81 10.41 33.13
N VAL A 42 -13.17 9.29 33.48
CA VAL A 42 -13.61 7.95 33.07
C VAL A 42 -14.95 7.61 33.74
N GLY A 43 -15.88 7.05 32.96
CA GLY A 43 -17.22 6.69 33.42
C GLY A 43 -17.90 5.74 32.43
N MET A 44 -19.23 5.58 32.56
CA MET A 44 -20.07 4.80 31.63
C MET A 44 -20.43 5.63 30.40
N ASN A 45 -19.41 6.16 29.73
CA ASN A 45 -19.53 6.93 28.51
C ASN A 45 -18.26 6.84 27.70
N VAL A 46 -18.34 7.19 26.43
CA VAL A 46 -17.22 7.25 25.49
C VAL A 46 -17.22 8.58 24.74
N LEU A 47 -16.06 8.97 24.25
CA LEU A 47 -15.86 10.11 23.37
C LEU A 47 -15.66 9.61 21.94
N ILE A 48 -16.26 10.28 20.98
CA ILE A 48 -16.21 9.95 19.54
C ILE A 48 -15.61 11.14 18.82
N GLY A 49 -14.51 10.93 18.08
CA GLY A 49 -13.85 11.99 17.32
C GLY A 49 -13.29 13.13 18.16
N GLY A 50 -13.13 14.31 17.55
CA GLY A 50 -12.66 15.53 18.19
C GLY A 50 -11.21 15.46 18.65
N GLU A 51 -10.35 14.70 17.97
CA GLU A 51 -8.91 14.68 18.19
C GLU A 51 -8.27 15.91 17.53
N SER A 52 -7.38 16.60 18.27
CA SER A 52 -6.76 17.83 17.78
C SER A 52 -5.99 17.60 16.47
N GLY A 53 -6.30 18.41 15.46
CA GLY A 53 -5.64 18.36 14.14
C GLY A 53 -6.12 17.20 13.24
N VAL A 54 -7.07 16.37 13.68
CA VAL A 54 -7.63 15.28 12.89
C VAL A 54 -9.08 15.61 12.53
N PRO A 55 -9.43 15.83 11.24
CA PRO A 55 -10.83 15.96 10.85
C PRO A 55 -11.56 14.63 11.05
N ASP A 56 -12.83 14.69 11.44
CA ASP A 56 -13.70 13.53 11.59
C ASP A 56 -14.65 13.46 10.39
N ASP A 57 -14.41 12.55 9.45
CA ASP A 57 -15.20 12.37 8.25
C ASP A 57 -15.57 10.89 8.02
N LEU A 58 -16.85 10.64 7.76
CA LEU A 58 -17.44 9.32 7.62
C LEU A 58 -18.51 9.31 6.52
N LEU A 59 -18.67 8.20 5.84
CA LEU A 59 -19.73 7.94 4.87
C LEU A 59 -20.78 7.01 5.49
N VAL A 60 -21.99 7.49 5.68
CA VAL A 60 -23.13 6.67 6.15
C VAL A 60 -23.96 6.26 4.94
N ARG A 61 -24.23 4.97 4.77
CA ARG A 61 -24.94 4.42 3.60
C ARG A 61 -26.32 3.89 3.95
N ASP A 62 -27.27 4.13 3.05
CA ASP A 62 -28.57 3.48 3.11
C ASP A 62 -28.62 2.15 2.33
N ALA A 63 -29.74 1.46 2.40
CA ALA A 63 -29.95 0.18 1.70
C ALA A 63 -29.96 0.31 0.16
N MET A 64 -30.12 1.50 -0.38
CA MET A 64 -30.12 1.81 -1.81
C MET A 64 -28.79 2.41 -2.28
N SER A 65 -27.75 2.31 -1.45
CA SER A 65 -26.40 2.82 -1.71
C SER A 65 -26.28 4.36 -1.77
N ALA A 66 -27.30 5.11 -1.35
CA ALA A 66 -27.13 6.54 -1.11
C ALA A 66 -26.15 6.74 0.04
N THR A 67 -25.18 7.61 -0.16
CA THR A 67 -24.08 7.82 0.78
C THR A 67 -24.13 9.24 1.31
N PHE A 68 -24.24 9.36 2.62
CA PHE A 68 -24.29 10.64 3.33
C PHE A 68 -22.93 10.92 3.95
N PRO A 69 -22.18 11.91 3.46
CA PRO A 69 -20.94 12.32 4.12
C PRO A 69 -21.25 13.01 5.44
N VAL A 70 -20.73 12.49 6.53
CA VAL A 70 -20.90 13.02 7.89
C VAL A 70 -19.58 13.55 8.39
N SER A 71 -19.57 14.79 8.90
CA SER A 71 -18.40 15.43 9.49
C SER A 71 -18.69 15.90 10.91
N ASN A 72 -17.68 15.87 11.78
CA ASN A 72 -17.76 16.54 13.08
C ASN A 72 -17.35 18.02 12.93
N LEU A 73 -18.33 18.88 12.81
CA LEU A 73 -18.12 20.29 12.50
C LEU A 73 -17.65 21.12 13.72
N SER A 74 -17.78 20.58 14.95
CA SER A 74 -17.43 21.32 16.16
C SER A 74 -15.98 21.17 16.61
N THR A 75 -15.23 20.24 16.01
CA THR A 75 -13.89 19.86 16.48
C THR A 75 -13.83 19.38 17.95
N GLN A 76 -14.96 19.27 18.60
CA GLN A 76 -15.10 18.73 19.95
C GLN A 76 -15.60 17.29 19.89
N PRO A 77 -15.18 16.42 20.80
CA PRO A 77 -15.67 15.04 20.82
C PRO A 77 -17.16 14.98 21.10
N VAL A 78 -17.81 14.06 20.41
CA VAL A 78 -19.21 13.70 20.70
C VAL A 78 -19.21 12.70 21.84
N GLN A 79 -19.92 13.00 22.93
CA GLN A 79 -20.07 12.08 24.04
C GLN A 79 -21.28 11.17 23.84
N ALA A 80 -21.08 9.85 24.01
CA ALA A 80 -22.15 8.86 23.97
C ALA A 80 -22.18 8.05 25.25
N SER A 81 -23.37 7.90 25.85
CA SER A 81 -23.55 7.15 27.10
C SER A 81 -23.66 5.66 26.83
N VAL A 82 -22.98 4.88 27.65
CA VAL A 82 -23.06 3.41 27.72
C VAL A 82 -24.04 3.06 28.84
N THR A 83 -25.01 2.19 28.58
CA THR A 83 -25.95 1.76 29.62
C THR A 83 -25.25 1.00 30.74
N THR A 84 -25.83 1.06 31.96
CA THR A 84 -25.29 0.34 33.14
C THR A 84 -24.98 -1.12 32.82
N ALA A 85 -23.84 -1.61 33.31
CA ALA A 85 -23.42 -2.98 33.12
C ALA A 85 -24.42 -3.96 33.78
N ASN A 86 -24.62 -5.11 33.15
CA ASN A 86 -25.30 -6.22 33.82
C ASN A 86 -24.40 -6.77 34.94
N SER A 87 -24.99 -7.12 36.10
CA SER A 87 -24.22 -7.58 37.27
C SER A 87 -23.62 -8.97 37.12
N ALA A 88 -24.20 -9.82 36.25
CA ALA A 88 -23.82 -11.23 36.11
C ALA A 88 -23.04 -11.55 34.83
N ASN A 89 -23.43 -10.93 33.71
CA ASN A 89 -22.90 -11.28 32.40
C ASN A 89 -22.32 -10.08 31.65
N PRO A 90 -21.20 -10.25 30.94
CA PRO A 90 -20.69 -9.23 30.01
C PRO A 90 -21.61 -9.12 28.78
N ARG A 91 -21.46 -8.00 28.04
CA ARG A 91 -22.10 -7.80 26.73
C ARG A 91 -21.13 -7.05 25.81
N ILE A 92 -21.45 -7.01 24.53
CA ILE A 92 -20.74 -6.19 23.53
C ILE A 92 -21.74 -5.16 23.00
N ASP A 93 -21.44 -3.88 23.18
CA ASP A 93 -22.24 -2.77 22.70
C ASP A 93 -21.65 -2.22 21.41
N ALA A 94 -22.49 -1.75 20.46
CA ALA A 94 -22.04 -1.13 19.22
C ALA A 94 -22.12 0.40 19.32
N VAL A 95 -21.06 1.10 18.95
CA VAL A 95 -21.07 2.56 18.77
C VAL A 95 -21.44 2.87 17.32
N VAL A 96 -22.53 3.58 17.14
CA VAL A 96 -23.20 3.77 15.86
C VAL A 96 -23.36 5.25 15.57
N ILE A 97 -23.00 5.66 14.34
CA ILE A 97 -23.40 6.95 13.76
C ILE A 97 -24.49 6.68 12.73
N TYR A 98 -25.58 7.44 12.78
CA TYR A 98 -26.73 7.24 11.89
C TYR A 98 -27.40 8.56 11.48
N ILE A 99 -28.15 8.51 10.39
CA ILE A 99 -29.00 9.61 9.91
C ILE A 99 -30.43 9.32 10.32
N ASP A 100 -31.02 10.22 11.10
CA ASP A 100 -32.44 10.14 11.51
C ASP A 100 -33.35 10.65 10.39
N THR A 101 -33.87 9.71 9.62
CA THR A 101 -34.77 10.01 8.49
C THR A 101 -36.19 10.40 8.94
N ASN A 102 -36.54 10.25 10.23
CA ASN A 102 -37.83 10.68 10.76
C ASN A 102 -37.90 12.21 10.94
N VAL A 103 -36.76 12.89 11.01
CA VAL A 103 -36.72 14.35 10.96
C VAL A 103 -36.95 14.79 9.52
N ALA A 104 -38.11 15.40 9.25
CA ALA A 104 -38.45 15.87 7.92
C ALA A 104 -37.42 16.90 7.40
N ALA A 105 -37.21 16.92 6.08
CA ALA A 105 -36.25 17.86 5.45
C ALA A 105 -36.59 19.33 5.75
N SER A 106 -37.90 19.65 5.87
CA SER A 106 -38.37 20.98 6.27
C SER A 106 -38.05 21.37 7.72
N GLN A 107 -37.72 20.39 8.55
CA GLN A 107 -37.33 20.56 9.97
C GLN A 107 -35.83 20.44 10.19
N ALA A 108 -35.07 20.17 9.14
CA ALA A 108 -33.63 20.07 9.24
C ALA A 108 -33.02 21.46 9.55
N VAL A 109 -32.13 21.49 10.54
CA VAL A 109 -31.35 22.68 10.84
C VAL A 109 -30.12 22.76 9.90
N ALA A 110 -29.37 23.85 9.97
CA ALA A 110 -28.16 24.01 9.19
C ALA A 110 -27.25 22.76 9.33
N ASN A 111 -26.64 22.34 8.22
CA ASN A 111 -25.79 21.15 8.12
C ASN A 111 -26.44 19.82 8.59
N ASN A 112 -27.75 19.75 8.69
CA ASN A 112 -28.52 18.58 9.18
C ASN A 112 -28.05 18.06 10.56
N GLU A 113 -27.59 18.92 11.43
CA GLU A 113 -27.07 18.53 12.75
C GLU A 113 -28.11 17.85 13.64
N ASN A 114 -29.41 18.20 13.50
CA ASN A 114 -30.50 17.55 14.22
C ASN A 114 -30.86 16.17 13.66
N ARG A 115 -30.38 15.83 12.46
CA ARG A 115 -30.62 14.53 11.80
C ARG A 115 -29.44 13.55 12.01
N THR A 116 -28.23 14.04 12.23
CA THR A 116 -27.04 13.20 12.44
C THR A 116 -26.90 12.87 13.92
N LYS A 117 -26.86 11.60 14.24
CA LYS A 117 -26.85 11.11 15.62
C LYS A 117 -25.71 10.12 15.84
N ALA A 118 -25.19 10.11 17.08
CA ALA A 118 -24.30 9.07 17.58
C ALA A 118 -24.95 8.40 18.80
N VAL A 119 -24.92 7.08 18.88
CA VAL A 119 -25.51 6.32 19.96
C VAL A 119 -24.73 5.05 20.24
N VAL A 120 -24.77 4.59 21.50
CA VAL A 120 -24.32 3.24 21.87
C VAL A 120 -25.55 2.33 21.91
N VAL A 121 -25.54 1.30 21.09
CA VAL A 121 -26.59 0.26 21.03
C VAL A 121 -26.14 -0.90 21.91
N PRO A 122 -26.84 -1.19 23.02
CA PRO A 122 -26.43 -2.27 23.93
C PRO A 122 -26.68 -3.64 23.29
N GLY A 123 -25.71 -4.53 23.46
CA GLY A 123 -25.85 -5.94 23.13
C GLY A 123 -26.58 -6.73 24.20
N THR A 124 -26.84 -8.01 23.95
CA THR A 124 -27.47 -8.92 24.90
C THR A 124 -26.43 -9.47 25.88
N PRO A 125 -26.62 -9.30 27.22
CA PRO A 125 -25.73 -9.88 28.19
C PRO A 125 -25.72 -11.43 28.11
N ALA A 126 -24.54 -12.03 28.02
CA ALA A 126 -24.36 -13.47 27.96
C ALA A 126 -22.95 -13.86 28.42
N THR A 127 -22.74 -15.12 28.79
CA THR A 127 -21.39 -15.64 29.14
C THR A 127 -20.39 -15.45 27.99
N ASN A 128 -20.87 -15.72 26.76
CA ASN A 128 -20.11 -15.43 25.52
C ASN A 128 -20.92 -14.44 24.67
N PRO A 129 -20.79 -13.13 24.91
CA PRO A 129 -21.59 -12.13 24.27
C PRO A 129 -21.16 -11.94 22.79
N SER A 130 -22.11 -11.63 21.94
CA SER A 130 -21.90 -11.17 20.58
C SER A 130 -22.31 -9.70 20.44
N ALA A 131 -21.76 -9.02 19.42
CA ALA A 131 -22.18 -7.68 19.06
C ALA A 131 -23.65 -7.65 18.62
N PRO A 132 -24.33 -6.49 18.75
CA PRO A 132 -25.68 -6.33 18.28
C PRO A 132 -25.81 -6.65 16.79
N THR A 133 -26.82 -7.43 16.43
CA THR A 133 -27.14 -7.71 15.04
C THR A 133 -27.68 -6.45 14.33
N PRO A 134 -27.65 -6.38 12.98
CA PRO A 134 -28.29 -5.29 12.24
C PRO A 134 -29.73 -5.05 12.62
N SER A 135 -30.51 -6.09 12.90
CA SER A 135 -31.90 -5.98 13.34
C SER A 135 -32.01 -5.33 14.71
N GLN A 136 -31.12 -5.66 15.66
CA GLN A 136 -31.09 -5.04 16.98
C GLN A 136 -30.68 -3.56 16.90
N ILE A 137 -29.70 -3.24 16.06
CA ILE A 137 -29.31 -1.84 15.79
C ILE A 137 -30.52 -1.08 15.23
N LYS A 138 -31.14 -1.60 14.17
CA LYS A 138 -32.31 -0.99 13.53
C LYS A 138 -33.51 -0.82 14.48
N ALA A 139 -33.75 -1.77 15.39
CA ALA A 139 -34.78 -1.65 16.43
C ALA A 139 -34.50 -0.47 17.36
N LYS A 140 -33.24 -0.13 17.63
CA LYS A 140 -32.87 1.00 18.49
C LYS A 140 -32.88 2.34 17.80
N ILE A 141 -32.42 2.42 16.56
CA ILE A 141 -32.29 3.70 15.86
C ILE A 141 -33.44 4.01 14.90
N GLY A 142 -34.29 3.04 14.55
CA GLY A 142 -35.32 3.11 13.53
C GLY A 142 -34.97 2.32 12.28
N THR A 143 -35.95 1.60 11.73
CA THR A 143 -35.74 0.62 10.65
C THR A 143 -35.25 1.24 9.33
N SER A 144 -35.67 2.48 9.03
CA SER A 144 -35.30 3.21 7.80
C SER A 144 -33.97 3.97 7.91
N ASN A 145 -33.45 4.16 9.12
CA ASN A 145 -32.27 5.01 9.33
C ASN A 145 -30.99 4.32 8.84
N PRO A 146 -30.22 4.92 7.93
CA PRO A 146 -28.91 4.43 7.55
C PRO A 146 -27.92 4.65 8.70
N TYR A 147 -26.95 3.73 8.84
CA TYR A 147 -25.99 3.78 9.94
C TYR A 147 -24.66 3.12 9.58
N GLU A 148 -23.62 3.51 10.34
CA GLU A 148 -22.32 2.86 10.36
C GLU A 148 -21.92 2.51 11.79
N VAL A 149 -21.33 1.31 11.97
CA VAL A 149 -20.74 0.89 13.24
C VAL A 149 -19.26 1.27 13.23
N ILE A 150 -18.86 2.15 14.15
CA ILE A 150 -17.48 2.67 14.20
C ILE A 150 -16.63 2.01 15.29
N ALA A 151 -17.25 1.43 16.31
CA ALA A 151 -16.55 0.66 17.34
C ALA A 151 -17.48 -0.33 18.03
N GLU A 152 -16.88 -1.31 18.70
CA GLU A 152 -17.55 -2.19 19.66
C GLU A 152 -16.92 -2.01 21.04
N ILE A 153 -17.76 -2.06 22.09
CA ILE A 153 -17.34 -1.90 23.48
C ILE A 153 -17.68 -3.19 24.24
N ARG A 154 -16.67 -3.86 24.79
CA ARG A 154 -16.91 -4.98 25.72
C ARG A 154 -17.24 -4.42 27.10
N VAL A 155 -18.51 -4.48 27.51
CA VAL A 155 -18.97 -4.07 28.83
C VAL A 155 -18.92 -5.30 29.76
N ASN A 156 -17.90 -5.35 30.62
CA ASN A 156 -17.77 -6.45 31.57
C ASN A 156 -18.85 -6.40 32.66
N ALA A 157 -19.18 -7.54 33.24
CA ALA A 157 -20.18 -7.62 34.32
C ALA A 157 -19.77 -6.71 35.48
N GLY A 158 -20.74 -5.96 36.01
CA GLY A 158 -20.57 -5.07 37.14
C GLY A 158 -19.62 -3.87 36.96
N THR A 159 -19.08 -3.64 35.76
CA THR A 159 -18.21 -2.46 35.51
C THR A 159 -18.96 -1.15 35.66
N THR A 160 -18.28 -0.14 36.17
CA THR A 160 -18.79 1.26 36.27
C THR A 160 -18.05 2.22 35.36
N THR A 161 -17.05 1.72 34.60
CA THR A 161 -16.21 2.53 33.74
C THR A 161 -15.91 1.83 32.42
N ILE A 162 -15.73 2.59 31.36
CA ILE A 162 -15.26 2.12 30.06
C ILE A 162 -13.86 2.66 29.81
N LEU A 163 -12.91 1.75 29.60
CA LEU A 163 -11.52 2.04 29.27
C LEU A 163 -11.22 1.79 27.79
N ASP A 164 -10.18 2.41 27.26
CA ASP A 164 -9.74 2.19 25.87
C ASP A 164 -9.45 0.71 25.57
N SER A 165 -8.95 -0.04 26.55
CA SER A 165 -8.61 -1.47 26.41
C SER A 165 -9.80 -2.38 26.10
N VAL A 166 -11.03 -1.94 26.32
CA VAL A 166 -12.27 -2.70 26.03
C VAL A 166 -12.99 -2.19 24.78
N ILE A 167 -12.41 -1.22 24.08
CA ILE A 167 -12.96 -0.64 22.84
C ILE A 167 -12.24 -1.26 21.65
N THR A 168 -13.00 -1.87 20.76
CA THR A 168 -12.50 -2.42 19.50
C THR A 168 -12.89 -1.51 18.35
N ASP A 169 -11.92 -1.03 17.60
CA ASP A 169 -12.14 -0.21 16.40
C ASP A 169 -12.81 -1.05 15.30
N ARG A 170 -13.91 -0.54 14.73
CA ARG A 170 -14.67 -1.17 13.64
C ARG A 170 -14.79 -0.26 12.41
N ARG A 171 -14.07 0.86 12.40
CA ARG A 171 -14.08 1.75 11.24
C ARG A 171 -13.54 1.02 10.01
N ASN A 172 -14.31 1.03 8.94
CA ASN A 172 -13.96 0.38 7.67
C ASN A 172 -13.43 1.45 6.70
N PRO A 173 -12.12 1.47 6.36
CA PRO A 173 -11.54 2.50 5.51
C PRO A 173 -12.26 2.64 4.17
N ALA A 174 -12.58 3.87 3.78
CA ALA A 174 -13.11 4.18 2.47
C ALA A 174 -12.01 4.05 1.41
N THR A 175 -12.23 3.18 0.43
CA THR A 175 -11.35 2.95 -0.70
C THR A 175 -12.12 3.15 -2.00
N LEU A 176 -11.44 3.42 -3.11
CA LEU A 176 -12.10 3.51 -4.42
C LEU A 176 -12.72 2.15 -4.79
N ALA A 177 -13.98 2.18 -5.24
CA ALA A 177 -14.78 0.97 -5.47
C ALA A 177 -14.19 0.00 -6.50
N ASP A 178 -13.49 0.50 -7.52
CA ASP A 178 -12.83 -0.32 -8.53
C ASP A 178 -11.37 -0.66 -8.19
N GLY A 179 -10.88 -0.17 -7.06
CA GLY A 179 -9.49 -0.36 -6.62
C GLY A 179 -8.45 0.24 -7.57
N ARG A 180 -8.88 0.99 -8.58
CA ARG A 180 -8.02 1.56 -9.61
C ARG A 180 -7.92 3.05 -9.50
N ILE A 181 -6.71 3.55 -9.52
CA ILE A 181 -6.44 4.95 -9.75
C ILE A 181 -6.23 5.11 -11.26
N ASN A 182 -7.21 5.68 -11.92
CA ASN A 182 -7.24 5.79 -13.39
C ASN A 182 -6.82 7.17 -13.92
N ARG A 183 -6.36 8.07 -13.03
CA ARG A 183 -5.83 9.39 -13.41
C ARG A 183 -4.53 9.68 -12.67
N ALA A 184 -3.51 10.11 -13.40
CA ALA A 184 -2.21 10.47 -12.86
C ALA A 184 -2.30 11.64 -11.85
N GLU A 185 -3.26 12.54 -12.04
CA GLU A 185 -3.49 13.71 -11.18
C GLU A 185 -3.98 13.35 -9.76
N MET A 186 -4.47 12.12 -9.56
CA MET A 186 -4.87 11.62 -8.23
C MET A 186 -3.68 11.36 -7.32
N PHE A 187 -2.46 11.35 -7.87
CA PHE A 187 -1.24 11.23 -7.09
C PHE A 187 -0.51 12.57 -7.02
N LYS A 188 -0.24 13.07 -5.83
CA LYS A 188 0.83 14.04 -5.65
C LYS A 188 2.17 13.36 -5.94
N ASN A 189 3.08 14.07 -6.62
CA ASN A 189 4.45 13.60 -6.80
C ASN A 189 5.04 13.17 -5.45
N GLY A 190 5.55 11.94 -5.37
CA GLY A 190 6.17 11.37 -4.17
C GLY A 190 5.23 10.72 -3.15
N VAL A 191 3.91 10.61 -3.43
CA VAL A 191 2.95 9.95 -2.52
C VAL A 191 3.11 8.42 -2.50
N ILE A 192 3.61 7.84 -3.60
CA ILE A 192 3.92 6.41 -3.64
C ILE A 192 5.42 6.26 -3.45
N GLY A 193 5.84 6.03 -2.21
CA GLY A 193 7.21 5.66 -1.88
C GLY A 193 7.49 4.19 -2.24
N SER A 194 8.78 3.83 -2.25
CA SER A 194 9.23 2.43 -2.45
C SER A 194 8.55 1.44 -1.50
N ASP A 195 8.22 1.87 -0.28
CA ASP A 195 7.61 1.03 0.75
C ASP A 195 6.13 0.74 0.49
N ALA A 196 5.46 1.57 -0.32
CA ALA A 196 4.07 1.38 -0.73
C ALA A 196 3.95 0.42 -1.94
N LEU A 197 5.05 0.19 -2.64
CA LEU A 197 5.16 -0.76 -3.72
C LEU A 197 5.88 -1.99 -3.17
N GLY A 198 5.15 -3.04 -2.84
CA GLY A 198 5.78 -4.32 -2.49
C GLY A 198 6.70 -4.79 -3.62
N ASN A 199 7.70 -5.60 -3.28
CA ASN A 199 8.61 -6.19 -4.26
C ASN A 199 7.79 -6.88 -5.37
N ASP A 200 8.13 -6.62 -6.63
CA ASP A 200 7.52 -7.20 -7.84
C ASP A 200 6.09 -6.74 -8.19
N ILE A 201 5.51 -5.74 -7.50
CA ILE A 201 4.16 -5.25 -7.81
C ILE A 201 4.13 -4.42 -9.11
N VAL A 202 5.20 -3.67 -9.42
CA VAL A 202 5.31 -2.92 -10.68
C VAL A 202 6.09 -3.75 -11.68
N LEU A 203 5.39 -4.50 -12.49
CA LEU A 203 6.01 -5.26 -13.58
C LEU A 203 6.28 -4.33 -14.79
N PRO A 204 7.27 -4.64 -15.64
CA PRO A 204 7.58 -3.84 -16.82
C PRO A 204 6.38 -3.54 -17.73
N ARG A 205 5.40 -4.45 -17.79
CA ARG A 205 4.15 -4.25 -18.55
C ARG A 205 3.24 -3.14 -17.98
N HIS A 206 3.46 -2.73 -16.73
CA HIS A 206 2.69 -1.67 -16.09
C HIS A 206 3.28 -0.27 -16.34
N LEU A 207 4.46 -0.22 -16.94
CA LEU A 207 5.14 1.02 -17.27
C LEU A 207 4.90 1.32 -18.75
N ASN A 208 4.07 2.32 -19.04
CA ASN A 208 3.76 2.77 -20.41
C ASN A 208 4.92 3.52 -21.08
N SER A 209 6.09 3.52 -20.47
CA SER A 209 7.32 4.11 -21.00
C SER A 209 8.40 3.03 -21.02
N PRO A 210 9.35 3.05 -21.93
CA PRO A 210 10.51 2.17 -21.90
C PRO A 210 11.38 2.51 -20.68
N SER A 211 10.89 2.15 -19.50
CA SER A 211 11.61 2.36 -18.26
C SER A 211 12.64 1.27 -18.12
N LEU A 212 13.89 1.70 -18.12
CA LEU A 212 15.02 0.85 -17.85
C LEU A 212 14.99 0.45 -16.36
N LEU A 213 14.60 -0.79 -16.06
CA LEU A 213 14.77 -1.35 -14.72
C LEU A 213 16.22 -1.86 -14.62
N ALA A 214 17.04 -1.11 -13.92
CA ALA A 214 18.42 -1.50 -13.66
C ALA A 214 18.51 -2.22 -12.31
N PHE A 215 18.99 -3.46 -12.33
CA PHE A 215 19.34 -4.20 -11.12
C PHE A 215 20.85 -4.40 -11.08
N SER A 216 21.45 -4.14 -9.95
CA SER A 216 22.88 -4.37 -9.73
C SER A 216 23.06 -5.32 -8.55
N ALA A 217 23.74 -6.43 -8.78
CA ALA A 217 24.20 -7.34 -7.74
C ALA A 217 25.56 -7.91 -8.17
N ASP A 218 26.53 -7.91 -7.27
CA ASP A 218 27.84 -8.55 -7.40
C ASP A 218 28.59 -8.31 -8.73
N GLY A 219 28.65 -7.05 -9.17
CA GLY A 219 29.37 -6.67 -10.38
C GLY A 219 28.64 -6.98 -11.70
N VAL A 220 27.38 -7.36 -11.62
CA VAL A 220 26.51 -7.57 -12.77
C VAL A 220 25.36 -6.59 -12.74
N SER A 221 25.15 -5.86 -13.83
CA SER A 221 23.97 -5.02 -14.04
C SER A 221 23.10 -5.66 -15.10
N GLN A 222 21.79 -5.62 -14.90
CA GLN A 222 20.82 -6.03 -15.91
C GLN A 222 19.73 -4.99 -16.03
N SER A 223 19.20 -4.82 -17.23
CA SER A 223 18.08 -3.95 -17.49
C SER A 223 17.11 -4.61 -18.46
N VAL A 224 15.81 -4.34 -18.29
CA VAL A 224 14.76 -4.91 -19.14
C VAL A 224 13.90 -3.78 -19.68
N THR A 225 13.74 -3.75 -21.00
CA THR A 225 12.81 -2.82 -21.67
C THR A 225 11.92 -3.65 -22.58
N GLY A 226 10.63 -3.75 -22.24
CA GLY A 226 9.72 -4.65 -22.95
C GLY A 226 10.20 -6.11 -22.86
N ASN A 227 10.47 -6.72 -24.03
CA ASN A 227 11.01 -8.08 -24.14
C ASN A 227 12.55 -8.11 -24.27
N ILE A 228 13.23 -6.97 -24.22
CA ILE A 228 14.68 -6.87 -24.35
C ILE A 228 15.34 -6.92 -22.99
N LEU A 229 16.24 -7.86 -22.82
CA LEU A 229 17.10 -7.99 -21.64
C LEU A 229 18.51 -7.58 -22.03
N VAL A 230 19.06 -6.63 -21.28
CA VAL A 230 20.49 -6.28 -21.35
C VAL A 230 21.15 -6.70 -20.05
N GLN A 231 22.19 -7.49 -20.13
CA GLN A 231 23.00 -7.88 -18.98
C GLN A 231 24.43 -7.44 -19.22
N THR A 232 25.05 -6.95 -18.16
CA THR A 232 26.46 -6.55 -18.17
C THR A 232 27.17 -7.19 -16.98
N GLY A 233 28.45 -7.43 -17.13
CA GLY A 233 29.21 -7.99 -16.03
C GLY A 233 30.69 -7.97 -16.35
N TRP A 234 31.47 -8.55 -15.45
CA TRP A 234 32.89 -8.76 -15.67
C TRP A 234 33.32 -10.13 -15.12
N VAL A 235 34.37 -10.68 -15.74
CA VAL A 235 35.02 -11.91 -15.32
C VAL A 235 36.53 -11.69 -15.29
N GLN A 236 37.23 -12.53 -14.57
CA GLN A 236 38.67 -12.48 -14.51
C GLN A 236 39.29 -13.88 -14.59
N PHE A 237 40.47 -13.95 -15.14
CA PHE A 237 41.24 -15.18 -15.22
C PHE A 237 42.73 -14.93 -14.86
N TRP A 238 43.38 -15.93 -14.35
CA TRP A 238 44.84 -15.88 -14.09
C TRP A 238 45.59 -16.26 -15.36
N GLY A 239 46.55 -15.45 -15.76
CA GLY A 239 47.42 -15.76 -16.87
C GLY A 239 48.34 -16.96 -16.58
N ASN A 240 48.17 -18.05 -17.32
CA ASN A 240 48.82 -19.33 -17.08
C ASN A 240 49.95 -19.61 -18.08
N SER A 241 50.62 -18.58 -18.59
CA SER A 241 51.73 -18.69 -19.57
C SER A 241 51.34 -19.31 -20.91
N THR A 242 50.05 -19.27 -21.29
CA THR A 242 49.56 -19.70 -22.60
C THR A 242 49.23 -18.50 -23.49
N LYS A 243 49.21 -18.74 -24.81
CA LYS A 243 48.79 -17.72 -25.80
C LYS A 243 47.29 -17.61 -25.95
N ARG A 244 46.53 -18.59 -25.49
CA ARG A 244 45.09 -18.64 -25.57
C ARG A 244 44.49 -19.24 -24.30
N GLN A 245 43.47 -18.63 -23.78
CA GLN A 245 42.81 -19.08 -22.56
C GLN A 245 41.30 -18.95 -22.66
N PRO A 246 40.53 -20.01 -22.42
CA PRO A 246 39.08 -19.95 -22.33
C PRO A 246 38.64 -19.35 -20.98
N VAL A 247 37.67 -18.45 -21.01
CA VAL A 247 37.12 -17.78 -19.83
C VAL A 247 35.62 -17.93 -19.86
N PRO A 248 35.02 -18.74 -18.97
CA PRO A 248 33.59 -18.94 -18.97
C PRO A 248 32.85 -17.70 -18.46
N VAL A 249 31.75 -17.35 -19.09
CA VAL A 249 30.78 -16.32 -18.66
C VAL A 249 29.43 -16.99 -18.52
N VAL A 250 28.83 -16.87 -17.34
CA VAL A 250 27.46 -17.32 -17.06
C VAL A 250 26.57 -16.08 -16.98
N PHE A 251 25.48 -16.10 -17.72
CA PHE A 251 24.50 -15.02 -17.62
C PHE A 251 23.67 -15.17 -16.35
N PRO A 252 23.53 -14.11 -15.52
CA PRO A 252 22.76 -14.15 -14.29
C PRO A 252 21.31 -14.55 -14.49
N LYS A 253 20.74 -14.14 -15.62
CA LYS A 253 19.39 -14.54 -16.04
C LYS A 253 19.47 -15.18 -17.43
N GLN A 254 18.78 -16.29 -17.60
CA GLN A 254 18.70 -16.96 -18.91
C GLN A 254 17.95 -16.09 -19.92
N PHE A 255 18.54 -15.95 -21.10
CA PHE A 255 17.85 -15.36 -22.25
C PHE A 255 16.96 -16.41 -22.93
N LYS A 256 15.89 -15.94 -23.55
CA LYS A 256 15.15 -16.73 -24.53
C LYS A 256 15.93 -16.81 -25.84
N GLN A 257 16.50 -15.68 -26.26
CA GLN A 257 17.36 -15.55 -27.43
C GLN A 257 18.41 -14.47 -27.18
N VAL A 258 19.67 -14.74 -27.45
CA VAL A 258 20.74 -13.75 -27.42
C VAL A 258 20.94 -13.16 -28.81
N PHE A 259 20.94 -11.83 -28.92
CA PHE A 259 21.19 -11.11 -30.16
C PHE A 259 22.66 -10.73 -30.32
N SER A 260 23.28 -10.33 -29.24
CA SER A 260 24.67 -9.85 -29.24
C SER A 260 25.29 -10.10 -27.88
N MET A 261 26.60 -10.42 -27.92
CA MET A 261 27.46 -10.46 -26.75
C MET A 261 28.79 -9.82 -27.12
N THR A 262 29.15 -8.75 -26.40
CA THR A 262 30.37 -7.97 -26.70
C THR A 262 31.28 -7.99 -25.48
N PRO A 263 32.45 -8.67 -25.54
CA PRO A 263 33.45 -8.61 -24.51
C PRO A 263 34.39 -7.43 -24.73
N THR A 264 34.92 -6.87 -23.66
CA THR A 264 35.91 -5.79 -23.68
C THR A 264 36.98 -6.06 -22.61
N LEU A 265 38.23 -5.96 -22.98
CA LEU A 265 39.34 -6.08 -22.01
C LEU A 265 39.32 -4.88 -21.06
N ILE A 266 39.34 -5.15 -19.75
CA ILE A 266 39.43 -4.10 -18.72
C ILE A 266 40.92 -3.77 -18.46
N GLY A 267 41.74 -4.78 -18.26
CA GLY A 267 43.11 -4.61 -17.89
C GLY A 267 43.67 -5.81 -17.12
N TYR A 268 44.72 -5.57 -16.36
CA TYR A 268 45.35 -6.59 -15.52
C TYR A 268 45.58 -6.11 -14.09
N LYS A 269 45.69 -7.05 -13.16
CA LYS A 269 46.05 -6.83 -11.75
C LYS A 269 47.08 -7.83 -11.31
N MET A 270 48.16 -7.33 -10.70
CA MET A 270 49.21 -8.18 -10.11
C MET A 270 48.79 -8.67 -8.71
N GLY A 271 49.27 -9.84 -8.35
CA GLY A 271 49.06 -10.41 -7.00
C GLY A 271 47.73 -11.07 -6.81
N GLN A 272 46.91 -10.58 -5.87
CA GLN A 272 45.64 -11.21 -5.52
C GLN A 272 44.52 -10.93 -6.54
N LYS A 273 43.51 -11.80 -6.57
CA LYS A 273 42.32 -11.67 -7.37
C LYS A 273 41.62 -10.32 -7.11
N ALA A 274 41.14 -9.66 -8.16
CA ALA A 274 40.42 -8.40 -8.02
C ALA A 274 39.02 -8.63 -7.37
N THR A 275 38.58 -7.70 -6.53
CA THR A 275 37.27 -7.68 -5.92
C THR A 275 36.35 -6.66 -6.59
N SER A 276 36.94 -5.75 -7.36
CA SER A 276 36.19 -4.75 -8.15
C SER A 276 36.86 -4.48 -9.49
N ILE A 277 36.09 -3.94 -10.43
CA ILE A 277 36.58 -3.59 -11.77
C ILE A 277 37.62 -2.46 -11.74
N SER A 278 37.56 -1.58 -10.77
CA SER A 278 38.47 -0.44 -10.59
C SER A 278 39.88 -0.84 -10.16
N GLU A 279 40.10 -2.08 -9.74
CA GLU A 279 41.41 -2.59 -9.34
C GLU A 279 42.29 -3.04 -10.51
N PHE A 280 41.72 -3.08 -11.72
CA PHE A 280 42.52 -3.42 -12.91
C PHE A 280 43.23 -2.19 -13.46
N ASN A 281 44.52 -2.34 -13.71
CA ASN A 281 45.30 -1.36 -14.45
C ASN A 281 44.92 -1.44 -15.94
N GLN A 282 44.66 -0.31 -16.57
CA GLN A 282 44.36 -0.27 -18.00
C GLN A 282 45.50 -0.91 -18.81
N VAL A 283 45.15 -1.74 -19.77
CA VAL A 283 46.09 -2.27 -20.73
C VAL A 283 46.26 -1.27 -21.86
N ILE A 284 47.37 -0.60 -21.87
CA ILE A 284 47.84 0.19 -23.02
C ILE A 284 48.80 -0.70 -23.79
N GLY A 285 48.30 -1.51 -24.71
CA GLY A 285 49.18 -2.36 -25.49
C GLY A 285 48.44 -3.29 -26.45
N SER A 286 48.80 -3.22 -27.70
CA SER A 286 48.38 -4.10 -28.78
C SER A 286 48.83 -5.54 -28.56
N GLY A 287 47.95 -6.48 -28.80
CA GLY A 287 48.29 -7.90 -28.80
C GLY A 287 47.36 -8.78 -27.98
N LEU A 288 46.42 -8.19 -27.23
CA LEU A 288 45.36 -8.93 -26.58
C LEU A 288 44.10 -8.86 -27.44
N ASN A 289 43.58 -10.01 -27.80
CA ASN A 289 42.33 -10.17 -28.52
C ASN A 289 41.35 -11.01 -27.68
N ILE A 290 40.09 -10.64 -27.67
CA ILE A 290 39.04 -11.38 -26.97
C ILE A 290 37.93 -11.64 -27.97
N GLU A 291 37.61 -12.90 -28.15
CA GLU A 291 36.55 -13.37 -29.02
C GLU A 291 35.50 -14.09 -28.17
N SER A 292 34.24 -13.86 -28.47
CA SER A 292 33.20 -14.71 -27.93
C SER A 292 33.20 -16.06 -28.66
N GLY A 293 33.13 -17.13 -27.92
CA GLY A 293 32.84 -18.45 -28.47
C GLY A 293 31.35 -18.58 -28.82
N VAL A 294 30.87 -19.80 -28.86
CA VAL A 294 29.41 -20.03 -29.08
C VAL A 294 28.63 -19.43 -27.93
N VAL A 295 27.75 -18.49 -28.24
CA VAL A 295 26.87 -17.85 -27.27
C VAL A 295 25.60 -18.68 -27.15
N THR A 296 25.30 -19.11 -25.93
CA THR A 296 24.08 -19.83 -25.58
C THR A 296 23.12 -18.93 -24.81
N ASN A 297 21.95 -19.42 -24.50
CA ASN A 297 20.96 -18.69 -23.69
C ASN A 297 21.40 -18.48 -22.22
N THR A 298 22.38 -19.26 -21.75
CA THR A 298 22.83 -19.26 -20.34
C THR A 298 24.23 -18.69 -20.18
N GLY A 299 24.97 -18.46 -21.25
CA GLY A 299 26.33 -17.96 -21.19
C GLY A 299 27.15 -18.23 -22.45
N THR A 300 28.44 -17.98 -22.34
CA THR A 300 29.43 -18.24 -23.40
C THR A 300 30.80 -18.56 -22.79
N THR A 301 31.72 -19.06 -23.61
CA THR A 301 33.14 -19.10 -23.27
C THR A 301 33.84 -18.04 -24.09
N LEU A 302 34.45 -17.07 -23.45
CA LEU A 302 35.34 -16.10 -24.11
C LEU A 302 36.70 -16.73 -24.38
N ASN A 303 37.27 -16.47 -25.54
CA ASN A 303 38.61 -16.88 -25.87
C ASN A 303 39.52 -15.65 -25.80
N ALA A 304 40.26 -15.51 -24.71
CA ALA A 304 41.32 -14.52 -24.62
C ALA A 304 42.54 -15.03 -25.31
N SER A 305 43.17 -14.25 -26.24
CA SER A 305 44.37 -14.59 -26.95
C SER A 305 45.35 -13.43 -26.96
N THR A 306 46.63 -13.73 -27.05
CA THR A 306 47.72 -12.74 -27.11
C THR A 306 48.82 -13.20 -28.08
N THR A 307 49.51 -12.25 -28.69
CA THR A 307 50.71 -12.52 -29.52
C THR A 307 51.89 -13.00 -28.70
N GLY A 308 51.93 -12.64 -27.39
CA GLY A 308 52.91 -13.15 -26.42
C GLY A 308 52.33 -14.32 -25.61
N ILE A 309 52.65 -14.33 -24.32
CA ILE A 309 52.08 -15.24 -23.33
C ILE A 309 51.38 -14.41 -22.24
N PHE A 310 50.32 -14.92 -21.70
CA PHE A 310 49.71 -14.31 -20.52
C PHE A 310 50.66 -14.44 -19.34
N GLY A 311 51.15 -13.32 -18.82
CA GLY A 311 51.98 -13.28 -17.61
C GLY A 311 51.22 -13.65 -16.35
N GLY A 312 51.94 -13.84 -15.25
CA GLY A 312 51.39 -14.16 -13.93
C GLY A 312 50.60 -12.98 -13.31
N ALA A 313 49.50 -12.65 -13.91
CA ALA A 313 48.57 -11.58 -13.47
C ALA A 313 47.11 -12.01 -13.65
N TRP A 314 46.22 -11.36 -12.92
CA TRP A 314 44.79 -11.45 -13.16
C TRP A 314 44.41 -10.52 -14.30
N HIS A 315 43.73 -11.04 -15.30
CA HIS A 315 43.21 -10.28 -16.43
C HIS A 315 41.69 -10.15 -16.31
N GLY A 316 41.17 -8.94 -16.44
CA GLY A 316 39.75 -8.63 -16.35
C GLY A 316 39.11 -8.41 -17.72
N ILE A 317 37.94 -8.96 -17.92
CA ILE A 317 37.10 -8.78 -19.12
C ILE A 317 35.73 -8.32 -18.68
N SER A 318 35.28 -7.16 -19.16
CA SER A 318 33.89 -6.78 -19.09
C SER A 318 33.12 -7.34 -20.28
N TRP A 319 31.83 -7.49 -20.12
CA TRP A 319 30.95 -7.96 -21.19
C TRP A 319 29.57 -7.34 -21.14
N VAL A 320 28.95 -7.23 -22.29
CA VAL A 320 27.53 -6.83 -22.45
C VAL A 320 26.85 -7.90 -23.29
N ALA A 321 25.71 -8.37 -22.85
CA ALA A 321 24.86 -9.29 -23.58
C ALA A 321 23.46 -8.71 -23.75
N ILE A 322 22.91 -8.81 -24.94
CA ILE A 322 21.59 -8.29 -25.32
C ILE A 322 20.77 -9.42 -25.93
N GLY A 323 19.53 -9.56 -25.50
CA GLY A 323 18.66 -10.60 -26.01
C GLY A 323 17.21 -10.39 -25.57
N THR A 324 16.42 -11.44 -25.68
CA THR A 324 15.01 -11.44 -25.19
C THR A 324 14.84 -12.30 -23.95
N VAL A 325 13.81 -12.03 -23.16
CA VAL A 325 13.37 -12.82 -22.00
C VAL A 325 12.10 -13.59 -22.30
#